data_6335bd3c2369316eb41bb617226698a8
#
_entry.id   6335bd3c2369316eb41bb617226698a8
#
_cell.length_a   1.000
_cell.length_b   1.000
_cell.length_c   1.000
_cell.angle_alpha   90.00
_cell.angle_beta   90.00
_cell.angle_gamma   90.00
#
_symmetry.space_group_name_H-M   'P 1'
#
loop_
_entity.id
_entity.type
_entity.pdbx_description
1 polymer ?
#
loop_
_entity_poly.entity_id
_entity_poly.type
_entity_poly.pdbx_seq_one_letter_code
_entity_poly.pdbx_strand_id
1 'polypeptide(L)'
;MNHKYESFRDFYEGYYLPGHAHHYTKLFHLIGLLGASYFAFRLFSTWEWINLFYGLLSGYGFAVISHYLFEGNQPATYRYPVYSFFGDFVMVYEILLGRHKIL
;
A
#
# COMPACT_ATOMS: atom_id res chain seq x y z
N MET A 1 16.44 -17.28 0.04
CA MET A 1 15.87 -17.25 0.37
C MET A 1 15.04 -17.55 0.62
N ASN A 2 14.86 -17.79 1.04
CA ASN A 2 14.10 -18.08 1.26
C ASN A 2 13.25 -17.81 2.06
N HIS A 3 12.79 -16.95 2.27
CA HIS A 3 11.85 -16.62 3.09
C HIS A 3 10.60 -16.71 2.45
N LYS A 4 9.86 -17.76 2.65
CA LYS A 4 8.56 -17.86 2.23
C LYS A 4 7.72 -17.82 3.39
N TYR A 5 6.75 -16.90 3.42
CA TYR A 5 5.72 -16.87 4.44
C TYR A 5 4.65 -17.89 4.05
N GLU A 6 4.27 -18.73 5.01
CA GLU A 6 3.35 -19.82 4.73
C GLU A 6 1.91 -19.37 4.57
N SER A 7 1.59 -18.18 5.08
CA SER A 7 0.26 -17.61 4.94
C SER A 7 0.35 -16.11 4.78
N PHE A 8 -0.72 -15.52 4.26
CA PHE A 8 -0.80 -14.07 4.18
C PHE A 8 -0.68 -13.43 5.56
N ARG A 9 -1.31 -14.05 6.57
CA ARG A 9 -1.27 -13.50 7.93
C ARG A 9 0.14 -13.44 8.48
N ASP A 10 0.93 -14.50 8.25
CA ASP A 10 2.31 -14.53 8.70
C ASP A 10 3.12 -13.44 8.02
N PHE A 11 2.91 -13.25 6.74
CA PHE A 11 3.54 -12.17 5.99
C PHE A 11 3.09 -10.81 6.53
N TYR A 12 1.80 -10.62 6.73
CA TYR A 12 1.25 -9.34 7.13
C TYR A 12 1.77 -8.91 8.50
N GLU A 13 1.73 -9.81 9.48
CA GLU A 13 2.16 -9.50 10.83
C GLU A 13 3.67 -9.51 11.01
N GLY A 14 4.38 -10.36 10.28
CA GLY A 14 5.81 -10.53 10.46
C GLY A 14 6.67 -9.66 9.57
N TYR A 15 6.18 -9.24 8.43
CA TYR A 15 6.97 -8.50 7.46
C TYR A 15 6.33 -7.18 7.04
N TYR A 16 5.04 -7.22 6.68
CA TYR A 16 4.37 -6.04 6.12
C TYR A 16 4.21 -4.94 7.17
N LEU A 17 3.54 -5.22 8.28
CA LEU A 17 3.31 -4.20 9.32
C LEU A 17 4.59 -3.66 9.92
N PRO A 18 5.61 -4.49 10.24
CA PRO A 18 6.87 -3.93 10.74
C PRO A 18 7.53 -2.99 9.74
N GLY A 19 7.37 -3.23 8.43
CA GLY A 19 7.90 -2.35 7.40
C GLY A 19 7.08 -1.09 7.20
N HIS A 20 5.91 -0.98 7.87
CA HIS A 20 5.01 0.17 7.80
C HIS A 20 4.74 0.72 9.21
N ALA A 21 5.78 0.73 10.06
CA ALA A 21 5.61 1.07 11.46
C ALA A 21 5.26 2.52 11.72
N HIS A 22 5.76 3.44 10.88
CA HIS A 22 5.54 4.87 11.08
C HIS A 22 4.11 5.23 10.67
N HIS A 23 3.44 6.04 11.50
CA HIS A 23 2.04 6.36 11.19
C HIS A 23 1.89 7.20 9.90
N TYR A 24 2.88 8.01 9.53
CA TYR A 24 2.81 8.75 8.27
C TYR A 24 2.98 7.84 7.06
N THR A 25 3.69 6.71 7.19
CA THR A 25 3.73 5.70 6.13
C THR A 25 2.33 5.18 5.86
N LYS A 26 1.60 4.87 6.94
CA LYS A 26 0.23 4.39 6.82
C LYS A 26 -0.68 5.45 6.21
N LEU A 27 -0.51 6.72 6.61
CA LEU A 27 -1.28 7.82 6.03
C LEU A 27 -1.03 7.96 4.53
N PHE A 28 0.24 7.88 4.11
CA PHE A 28 0.58 8.00 2.70
C PHE A 28 0.00 6.84 1.89
N HIS A 29 -0.02 5.64 2.46
CA HIS A 29 -0.65 4.50 1.80
C HIS A 29 -2.16 4.70 1.67
N LEU A 30 -2.80 5.27 2.67
CA LEU A 30 -4.23 5.58 2.61
C LEU A 30 -4.49 6.60 1.49
N ILE A 31 -3.72 7.69 1.47
CA ILE A 31 -3.89 8.73 0.44
C ILE A 31 -3.66 8.14 -0.95
N GLY A 32 -2.62 7.36 -1.10
CA GLY A 32 -2.31 6.74 -2.39
C GLY A 32 -3.40 5.80 -2.86
N LEU A 33 -3.95 4.99 -1.96
CA LEU A 33 -5.02 4.06 -2.32
C LEU A 33 -6.31 4.80 -2.65
N LEU A 34 -6.63 5.88 -1.93
CA LEU A 34 -7.80 6.69 -2.27
C LEU A 34 -7.66 7.31 -3.66
N GLY A 35 -6.48 7.83 -3.98
CA GLY A 35 -6.22 8.35 -5.31
C GLY A 35 -6.30 7.30 -6.39
N ALA A 36 -5.72 6.11 -6.12
CA ALA A 36 -5.79 5.01 -7.06
C ALA A 36 -7.23 4.57 -7.30
N SER A 37 -8.04 4.55 -6.24
CA SER A 37 -9.45 4.19 -6.36
C SER A 37 -10.22 5.21 -7.20
N TYR A 38 -9.93 6.50 -7.01
CA TYR A 38 -10.54 7.55 -7.81
C TYR A 38 -10.21 7.38 -9.31
N PHE A 39 -8.94 7.14 -9.62
CA PHE A 39 -8.55 6.98 -11.02
C PHE A 39 -9.06 5.67 -11.60
N ALA A 40 -9.22 4.62 -10.80
CA ALA A 40 -9.86 3.39 -11.26
C ALA A 40 -11.32 3.66 -11.62
N PHE A 41 -12.02 4.44 -10.81
CA PHE A 41 -13.40 4.85 -11.13
C PHE A 41 -13.44 5.63 -12.44
N ARG A 42 -12.52 6.58 -12.62
CA ARG A 42 -12.44 7.36 -13.86
C ARG A 42 -12.14 6.48 -15.06
N LEU A 43 -11.24 5.51 -14.91
CA LEU A 43 -10.91 4.59 -16.00
C LEU A 43 -12.15 3.83 -16.48
N PHE A 44 -12.89 3.24 -15.53
CA PHE A 44 -14.07 2.44 -15.90
C PHE A 44 -15.24 3.30 -16.35
N SER A 45 -15.30 4.57 -15.94
CA SER A 45 -16.37 5.48 -16.37
C SER A 45 -16.14 6.07 -17.75
N THR A 46 -14.88 6.33 -18.10
CA THR A 46 -14.55 7.07 -19.31
C THR A 46 -13.82 6.23 -20.36
N TRP A 47 -13.24 5.09 -19.94
CA TRP A 47 -12.35 4.24 -20.75
C TRP A 47 -11.13 5.00 -21.27
N GLU A 48 -10.73 6.07 -20.59
CA GLU A 48 -9.51 6.81 -20.90
C GLU A 48 -8.35 6.16 -20.17
N TRP A 49 -7.47 5.51 -20.91
CA TRP A 49 -6.41 4.68 -20.35
C TRP A 49 -5.36 5.46 -19.57
N ILE A 50 -5.27 6.79 -19.76
CA ILE A 50 -4.34 7.60 -18.96
C ILE A 50 -4.65 7.49 -17.47
N ASN A 51 -5.90 7.18 -17.12
CA ASN A 51 -6.28 7.02 -15.72
C ASN A 51 -5.61 5.81 -15.06
N LEU A 52 -5.28 4.78 -15.84
CA LEU A 52 -4.51 3.65 -15.32
C LEU A 52 -3.13 4.12 -14.86
N PHE A 53 -2.46 4.94 -15.66
CA PHE A 53 -1.16 5.49 -15.30
C PHE A 53 -1.26 6.35 -14.04
N TYR A 54 -2.25 7.24 -13.98
CA TYR A 54 -2.42 8.10 -12.81
C TYR A 54 -2.75 7.29 -11.55
N GLY A 55 -3.55 6.23 -11.69
CA GLY A 55 -3.88 5.36 -10.59
C GLY A 55 -2.66 4.63 -10.04
N LEU A 56 -1.83 4.09 -10.92
CA LEU A 56 -0.60 3.42 -10.50
C LEU A 56 0.38 4.41 -9.87
N LEU A 57 0.47 5.60 -10.44
CA LEU A 57 1.35 6.65 -9.90
C LEU A 57 0.88 7.06 -8.50
N SER A 58 -0.42 7.20 -8.28
CA SER A 58 -0.95 7.53 -6.96
C SER A 58 -0.69 6.39 -5.97
N GLY A 59 -1.08 5.18 -6.34
CA GLY A 59 -0.98 4.04 -5.42
C GLY A 59 0.45 3.72 -5.04
N TYR A 60 1.34 3.63 -6.02
CA TYR A 60 2.73 3.27 -5.75
C TYR A 60 3.60 4.46 -5.41
N GLY A 61 3.30 5.64 -5.95
CA GLY A 61 4.12 6.82 -5.70
C GLY A 61 4.15 7.22 -4.24
N PHE A 62 2.98 7.36 -3.64
CA PHE A 62 2.90 7.70 -2.21
C PHE A 62 3.52 6.61 -1.35
N ALA A 63 3.28 5.33 -1.70
CA ALA A 63 3.83 4.22 -0.94
C ALA A 63 5.35 4.21 -0.98
N VAL A 64 5.93 4.31 -2.19
CA VAL A 64 7.39 4.28 -2.35
C VAL A 64 8.05 5.44 -1.62
N ILE A 65 7.49 6.65 -1.79
CA ILE A 65 8.06 7.82 -1.13
C ILE A 65 8.03 7.64 0.39
N SER A 66 6.93 7.13 0.93
CA SER A 66 6.80 6.97 2.38
C SER A 66 7.82 5.98 2.94
N HIS A 67 8.13 4.91 2.21
CA HIS A 67 9.12 3.96 2.69
C HIS A 67 10.50 4.59 2.78
N TYR A 68 10.88 5.40 1.81
CA TYR A 68 12.20 6.03 1.85
C TYR A 68 12.26 7.22 2.79
N LEU A 69 11.15 7.95 2.95
CA LEU A 69 11.13 9.12 3.84
C LEU A 69 10.98 8.77 5.31
N PHE A 70 10.09 7.85 5.63
CA PHE A 70 9.71 7.61 7.02
C PHE A 70 10.24 6.31 7.58
N GLU A 71 10.42 5.30 6.74
CA GLU A 71 10.84 3.98 7.23
C GLU A 71 12.32 3.70 6.99
N GLY A 72 12.88 4.31 5.96
CA GLY A 72 14.25 4.03 5.59
C GLY A 72 14.44 2.62 5.02
N ASN A 73 13.39 2.06 4.41
CA ASN A 73 13.45 0.70 3.89
C ASN A 73 12.87 0.64 2.48
N GLN A 74 12.97 -0.52 1.86
CA GLN A 74 12.39 -0.75 0.55
C GLN A 74 10.94 -1.20 0.71
N PRO A 75 10.04 -0.81 -0.22
CA PRO A 75 8.66 -1.28 -0.18
C PRO A 75 8.59 -2.81 -0.24
N ALA A 76 7.66 -3.38 0.50
CA ALA A 76 7.44 -4.83 0.50
C ALA A 76 7.09 -5.36 -0.89
N THR A 77 6.49 -4.51 -1.75
CA THR A 77 6.14 -4.86 -3.12
C THR A 77 7.33 -5.39 -3.91
N TYR A 78 8.53 -4.96 -3.60
CA TYR A 78 9.71 -5.41 -4.34
C TYR A 78 9.98 -6.91 -4.17
N ARG A 79 9.65 -7.46 -3.01
CA ARG A 79 9.86 -8.88 -2.75
C ARG A 79 8.59 -9.72 -2.80
N TYR A 80 7.47 -9.14 -2.38
CA TYR A 80 6.21 -9.85 -2.26
C TYR A 80 5.10 -9.05 -2.91
N PRO A 81 5.09 -8.93 -4.24
CA PRO A 81 4.14 -8.03 -4.91
C PRO A 81 2.68 -8.40 -4.69
N VAL A 82 2.34 -9.69 -4.70
CA VAL A 82 0.94 -10.10 -4.53
C VAL A 82 0.49 -9.90 -3.09
N TYR A 83 1.30 -10.37 -2.15
CA TYR A 83 0.97 -10.21 -0.73
C TYR A 83 0.92 -8.74 -0.33
N SER A 84 1.82 -7.90 -0.88
CA SER A 84 1.82 -6.47 -0.58
C SER A 84 0.58 -5.78 -1.11
N PHE A 85 0.14 -6.18 -2.28
CA PHE A 85 -1.09 -5.62 -2.85
C PHE A 85 -2.27 -5.85 -1.92
N PHE A 86 -2.46 -7.10 -1.46
CA PHE A 86 -3.53 -7.39 -0.52
C PHE A 86 -3.27 -6.75 0.85
N GLY A 87 -2.02 -6.66 1.27
CA GLY A 87 -1.66 -6.01 2.53
C GLY A 87 -2.07 -4.56 2.56
N ASP A 88 -1.93 -3.85 1.45
CA ASP A 88 -2.34 -2.45 1.37
C ASP A 88 -3.83 -2.29 1.66
N PHE A 89 -4.67 -3.15 1.10
CA PHE A 89 -6.11 -3.08 1.35
C PHE A 89 -6.44 -3.46 2.79
N VAL A 90 -5.80 -4.49 3.34
CA VAL A 90 -6.04 -4.89 4.73
C VAL A 90 -5.63 -3.79 5.69
N MET A 91 -4.46 -3.20 5.48
CA MET A 91 -3.98 -2.13 6.35
C MET A 91 -4.91 -0.91 6.31
N VAL A 92 -5.35 -0.51 5.11
CA VAL A 92 -6.27 0.62 4.98
C VAL A 92 -7.60 0.31 5.66
N TYR A 93 -8.10 -0.92 5.49
CA TYR A 93 -9.32 -1.33 6.19
C TYR A 93 -9.14 -1.21 7.71
N GLU A 94 -8.02 -1.65 8.23
CA GLU A 94 -7.73 -1.55 9.67
C GLU A 94 -7.57 -0.10 10.12
N ILE A 95 -7.01 0.77 9.28
CA ILE A 95 -6.95 2.19 9.57
C ILE A 95 -8.35 2.76 9.72
N LEU A 96 -9.24 2.40 8.81
CA LEU A 96 -10.63 2.90 8.87
C LEU A 96 -11.36 2.38 10.09
N LEU A 97 -10.97 1.22 10.61
CA LEU A 97 -11.53 0.69 11.86
C LEU A 97 -10.89 1.29 13.11
N GLY A 98 -9.90 2.17 12.94
CA GLY A 98 -9.23 2.81 14.07
C GLY A 98 -8.16 1.96 14.74
N ARG A 99 -7.68 0.92 14.06
CA ARG A 99 -6.67 0.03 14.63
C ARG A 99 -5.25 0.54 14.48
N HIS A 100 -5.03 1.51 13.59
CA HIS A 100 -3.72 2.10 13.38
C HIS A 100 -3.80 3.62 13.47
N LYS A 101 -2.80 4.19 14.10
CA LYS A 101 -2.70 5.64 14.19
C LYS A 101 -2.04 6.18 12.93
N ILE A 102 -2.59 7.25 12.35
CA ILE A 102 -2.05 7.83 11.12
C ILE A 102 -1.65 9.30 11.27
N LEU A 103 -1.95 9.91 12.42
CA LEU A 103 -1.57 11.31 12.69
C LEU A 103 -0.87 11.46 14.03
#